data_e4b8e0cf0480262d32b87e5c098d165c
#
_entry.id   e4b8e0cf0480262d32b87e5c098d165c
#
_cell.length_a   1.000
_cell.length_b   1.000
_cell.length_c   1.000
_cell.angle_alpha   90.00
_cell.angle_beta   90.00
_cell.angle_gamma   90.00
#
_symmetry.space_group_name_H-M   'P 1'
#
loop_
_entity.id
_entity.type
_entity.pdbx_description
1 polymer ?
#
loop_
_entity_poly.entity_id
_entity_poly.type
_entity_poly.pdbx_seq_one_letter_code
_entity_poly.pdbx_strand_id
1 'polypeptide(L)'
;MIPATAVALNSCSINDKGVQIPAPDYTIPESGFHGRDENKRDWSGDNRSGRVIFLSHCMLNQNARIVHEGDFPAMFEPLIEYLKKKQVGLVQMPCIELYCLGLGRFDVRVGMESPAGRQRLERLIDDQIFTMQEYLFQGFEIVGILGKQGSPACGVTRTWLDNLQQDGQGVWIRELKKRLIKENLDIPVHGVADYEQDDTIHWLEERLKKPYDKRLFTVSA
;
A
#
# COMPACT_ATOMS: atom_id res chain seq x y z
N MET A 1 -17.59 27.91 -33.64
CA MET A 1 -16.62 26.82 -33.48
C MET A 1 -15.28 27.44 -33.12
N ILE A 2 -14.88 27.43 -31.88
CA ILE A 2 -13.57 27.90 -31.41
C ILE A 2 -12.69 26.65 -31.36
N PRO A 3 -11.53 26.62 -31.99
CA PRO A 3 -10.66 25.44 -31.90
C PRO A 3 -10.10 25.33 -30.48
N ALA A 4 -10.25 24.16 -29.88
CA ALA A 4 -9.64 23.81 -28.60
C ALA A 4 -8.12 23.84 -28.77
N THR A 5 -7.48 24.80 -28.11
CA THR A 5 -6.01 24.90 -28.04
C THR A 5 -5.50 23.83 -27.08
N ALA A 6 -4.74 22.89 -27.59
CA ALA A 6 -4.01 21.93 -26.78
C ALA A 6 -3.15 22.67 -25.75
N VAL A 7 -3.39 22.44 -24.46
CA VAL A 7 -2.53 22.93 -23.38
C VAL A 7 -1.30 22.04 -23.35
N ALA A 8 -0.23 22.50 -23.98
CA ALA A 8 1.08 21.87 -23.85
C ALA A 8 1.58 22.13 -22.41
N LEU A 9 1.60 21.10 -21.59
CA LEU A 9 2.31 21.12 -20.31
C LEU A 9 3.82 21.04 -20.58
N ASN A 10 4.41 22.14 -21.01
CA ASN A 10 5.85 22.31 -21.08
C ASN A 10 6.38 22.65 -19.68
N SER A 11 6.44 21.65 -18.79
CA SER A 11 7.23 21.77 -17.56
C SER A 11 8.56 21.04 -17.78
N CYS A 12 9.58 21.78 -18.17
CA CYS A 12 10.95 21.31 -18.15
C CYS A 12 11.39 21.24 -16.68
N SER A 13 11.72 20.06 -16.17
CA SER A 13 12.36 19.92 -14.87
C SER A 13 13.87 20.05 -15.02
N ILE A 14 14.51 20.77 -14.09
CA ILE A 14 15.97 20.88 -14.02
C ILE A 14 16.43 19.89 -12.96
N ASN A 15 17.35 18.99 -13.29
CA ASN A 15 17.95 18.10 -12.30
C ASN A 15 18.99 18.84 -11.44
N ASP A 16 19.45 18.19 -10.35
CA ASP A 16 20.41 18.74 -9.40
C ASP A 16 21.77 19.16 -10.01
N LYS A 17 22.00 18.85 -11.30
CA LYS A 17 23.19 19.22 -12.08
C LYS A 17 22.92 20.33 -13.09
N GLY A 18 21.75 20.96 -13.04
CA GLY A 18 21.36 22.04 -13.95
C GLY A 18 21.08 21.58 -15.40
N VAL A 19 20.93 20.27 -15.62
CA VAL A 19 20.62 19.73 -16.95
C VAL A 19 19.11 19.78 -17.17
N GLN A 20 18.69 20.43 -18.25
CA GLN A 20 17.31 20.40 -18.72
C GLN A 20 16.95 18.96 -19.12
N ILE A 21 15.99 18.37 -18.41
CA ILE A 21 15.36 17.11 -18.81
C ILE A 21 14.21 17.51 -19.73
N PRO A 22 14.23 17.17 -21.05
CA PRO A 22 13.09 17.42 -21.90
C PRO A 22 11.87 16.73 -21.31
N ALA A 23 10.74 17.43 -21.28
CA ALA A 23 9.47 16.78 -20.97
C ALA A 23 9.32 15.58 -21.92
N PRO A 24 8.90 14.41 -21.42
CA PRO A 24 8.64 13.30 -22.32
C PRO A 24 7.66 13.78 -23.40
N ASP A 25 7.95 13.39 -24.64
CA ASP A 25 7.07 13.68 -25.80
C ASP A 25 5.79 12.84 -25.65
N TYR A 26 5.00 13.21 -24.67
CA TYR A 26 3.78 12.54 -24.27
C TYR A 26 2.61 13.50 -24.50
N THR A 27 2.04 13.43 -25.69
CA THR A 27 0.74 14.01 -25.96
C THR A 27 -0.32 13.09 -25.38
N ILE A 28 -1.02 13.55 -24.34
CA ILE A 28 -2.24 12.88 -23.89
C ILE A 28 -3.23 12.95 -25.07
N PRO A 29 -3.65 11.82 -25.66
CA PRO A 29 -4.64 11.84 -26.73
C PRO A 29 -5.89 12.57 -26.24
N GLU A 30 -6.45 13.46 -27.04
CA GLU A 30 -7.72 14.15 -26.70
C GLU A 30 -8.84 13.16 -26.34
N SER A 31 -8.77 11.94 -26.82
CA SER A 31 -9.65 10.81 -26.46
C SER A 31 -9.26 10.08 -25.19
N GLY A 32 -8.14 10.40 -24.56
CA GLY A 32 -7.55 9.59 -23.48
C GLY A 32 -8.29 9.62 -22.15
N PHE A 33 -9.07 10.63 -21.93
CA PHE A 33 -9.97 10.74 -20.77
C PHE A 33 -11.40 10.94 -21.27
N HIS A 34 -11.95 9.91 -21.96
CA HIS A 34 -13.32 9.95 -22.41
C HIS A 34 -14.24 10.33 -21.25
N GLY A 35 -14.80 11.56 -21.34
CA GLY A 35 -16.07 11.97 -20.78
C GLY A 35 -16.43 11.39 -19.41
N ARG A 36 -15.50 11.23 -18.51
CA ARG A 36 -15.86 10.99 -17.12
C ARG A 36 -16.48 12.30 -16.64
N ASP A 37 -17.78 12.28 -16.48
CA ASP A 37 -18.42 13.23 -15.59
C ASP A 37 -17.64 13.17 -14.29
N GLU A 38 -16.91 14.23 -13.99
CA GLU A 38 -16.03 14.30 -12.81
C GLU A 38 -16.80 14.03 -11.51
N ASN A 39 -18.13 14.10 -11.58
CA ASN A 39 -19.05 13.89 -10.47
C ASN A 39 -19.74 12.51 -10.48
N LYS A 40 -19.59 11.70 -11.52
CA LYS A 40 -20.22 10.36 -11.58
C LYS A 40 -19.24 9.32 -12.11
N ARG A 41 -18.72 8.50 -11.20
CA ARG A 41 -17.96 7.31 -11.58
C ARG A 41 -18.89 6.18 -11.89
N ASP A 42 -19.25 6.06 -13.15
CA ASP A 42 -20.00 4.90 -13.63
C ASP A 42 -19.04 3.73 -13.83
N TRP A 43 -19.18 2.73 -12.99
CA TRP A 43 -18.46 1.46 -13.06
C TRP A 43 -19.20 0.41 -13.88
N SER A 44 -20.29 0.80 -14.58
CA SER A 44 -21.01 -0.12 -15.44
C SER A 44 -20.09 -0.63 -16.56
N GLY A 45 -20.04 -1.95 -16.74
CA GLY A 45 -19.13 -2.58 -17.70
C GLY A 45 -17.68 -2.74 -17.26
N ASP A 46 -17.28 -2.26 -16.07
CA ASP A 46 -15.97 -2.50 -15.50
C ASP A 46 -15.94 -3.83 -14.73
N ASN A 47 -15.00 -4.70 -15.10
CA ASN A 47 -14.85 -6.02 -14.48
C ASN A 47 -14.06 -6.02 -13.17
N ARG A 48 -13.47 -4.88 -12.76
CA ARG A 48 -12.73 -4.76 -11.50
C ARG A 48 -13.67 -4.98 -10.31
N SER A 49 -13.17 -5.66 -9.27
CA SER A 49 -13.96 -5.92 -8.06
C SER A 49 -14.29 -4.64 -7.29
N GLY A 50 -13.45 -3.62 -7.40
CA GLY A 50 -13.52 -2.39 -6.60
C GLY A 50 -12.95 -2.54 -5.19
N ARG A 51 -12.34 -3.68 -4.85
CA ARG A 51 -11.76 -3.99 -3.55
C ARG A 51 -10.26 -4.16 -3.63
N VAL A 52 -9.54 -3.56 -2.68
CA VAL A 52 -8.09 -3.72 -2.53
C VAL A 52 -7.72 -3.97 -1.08
N ILE A 53 -6.58 -4.63 -0.86
CA ILE A 53 -5.99 -4.83 0.45
C ILE A 53 -4.49 -4.52 0.39
N PHE A 54 -3.97 -3.86 1.41
CA PHE A 54 -2.56 -3.51 1.51
C PHE A 54 -1.81 -4.58 2.28
N LEU A 55 -0.72 -5.09 1.71
CA LEU A 55 0.03 -6.22 2.24
C LEU A 55 1.48 -5.83 2.54
N SER A 56 2.03 -6.31 3.65
CA SER A 56 3.48 -6.26 3.86
C SER A 56 4.21 -6.90 2.68
N HIS A 57 5.28 -6.28 2.21
CA HIS A 57 6.07 -6.69 1.05
C HIS A 57 6.40 -8.20 1.04
N CYS A 58 6.82 -8.74 2.18
CA CYS A 58 7.23 -10.14 2.30
C CYS A 58 6.09 -11.16 2.13
N MET A 59 4.83 -10.74 2.20
CA MET A 59 3.70 -11.63 1.86
C MET A 59 3.63 -11.91 0.36
N LEU A 60 4.07 -10.96 -0.46
CA LEU A 60 4.12 -11.08 -1.92
C LEU A 60 5.51 -11.51 -2.45
N ASN A 61 6.56 -11.38 -1.63
CA ASN A 61 7.91 -11.75 -1.99
C ASN A 61 8.73 -12.14 -0.76
N GLN A 62 8.78 -13.43 -0.47
CA GLN A 62 9.55 -14.00 0.65
C GLN A 62 11.05 -13.78 0.52
N ASN A 63 11.59 -13.62 -0.72
CA ASN A 63 12.99 -13.33 -0.93
C ASN A 63 13.44 -11.96 -0.39
N ALA A 64 12.50 -11.10 -0.01
CA ALA A 64 12.77 -9.83 0.66
C ALA A 64 13.01 -9.99 2.18
N ARG A 65 12.82 -11.17 2.76
CA ARG A 65 13.07 -11.45 4.18
C ARG A 65 14.56 -11.61 4.45
N ILE A 66 14.96 -11.46 5.70
CA ILE A 66 16.33 -11.76 6.13
C ILE A 66 16.59 -13.27 6.04
N VAL A 67 17.85 -13.62 5.96
CA VAL A 67 18.27 -15.03 5.86
C VAL A 67 17.72 -15.82 7.04
N HIS A 68 17.23 -17.02 6.79
CA HIS A 68 16.58 -17.95 7.72
C HIS A 68 15.15 -17.58 8.15
N GLU A 69 14.58 -16.47 7.69
CA GLU A 69 13.24 -16.04 8.05
C GLU A 69 12.17 -16.28 6.95
N GLY A 70 12.55 -16.89 5.84
CA GLY A 70 11.63 -17.25 4.76
C GLY A 70 10.87 -18.54 5.07
N ASP A 71 9.54 -18.47 5.20
CA ASP A 71 8.69 -19.63 5.50
C ASP A 71 8.11 -20.29 4.22
N PHE A 72 8.12 -19.55 3.11
CA PHE A 72 7.57 -19.98 1.83
C PHE A 72 8.59 -19.77 0.70
N PRO A 73 8.56 -20.60 -0.37
CA PRO A 73 9.53 -20.48 -1.47
C PRO A 73 9.49 -19.15 -2.22
N ALA A 74 8.32 -18.56 -2.39
CA ALA A 74 8.14 -17.35 -3.18
C ALA A 74 7.29 -16.29 -2.50
N MET A 75 6.07 -16.62 -2.09
CA MET A 75 5.10 -15.74 -1.49
C MET A 75 4.31 -16.49 -0.40
N PHE A 76 3.51 -15.78 0.36
CA PHE A 76 2.61 -16.41 1.33
C PHE A 76 1.37 -16.98 0.58
N GLU A 77 1.59 -18.09 -0.10
CA GLU A 77 0.67 -18.67 -1.07
C GLU A 77 -0.75 -18.89 -0.53
N PRO A 78 -0.98 -19.49 0.67
CA PRO A 78 -2.33 -19.72 1.17
C PRO A 78 -3.17 -18.43 1.28
N LEU A 79 -2.58 -17.34 1.77
CA LEU A 79 -3.25 -16.06 1.87
C LEU A 79 -3.53 -15.45 0.47
N ILE A 80 -2.55 -15.52 -0.42
CA ILE A 80 -2.67 -14.97 -1.77
C ILE A 80 -3.74 -15.70 -2.56
N GLU A 81 -3.79 -17.03 -2.50
CA GLU A 81 -4.83 -17.83 -3.15
C GLU A 81 -6.23 -17.55 -2.58
N TYR A 82 -6.33 -17.35 -1.26
CA TYR A 82 -7.60 -16.93 -0.65
C TYR A 82 -8.08 -15.58 -1.18
N LEU A 83 -7.23 -14.56 -1.17
CA LEU A 83 -7.56 -13.21 -1.63
C LEU A 83 -7.91 -13.19 -3.13
N LYS A 84 -7.19 -13.97 -3.93
CA LYS A 84 -7.48 -14.17 -5.36
C LYS A 84 -8.88 -14.76 -5.57
N LYS A 85 -9.25 -15.81 -4.83
CA LYS A 85 -10.60 -16.41 -4.87
C LYS A 85 -11.68 -15.41 -4.47
N LYS A 86 -11.39 -14.50 -3.55
CA LYS A 86 -12.31 -13.43 -3.12
C LYS A 86 -12.27 -12.20 -4.04
N GLN A 87 -11.50 -12.22 -5.10
CA GLN A 87 -11.37 -11.13 -6.08
C GLN A 87 -10.93 -9.80 -5.44
N VAL A 88 -10.03 -9.85 -4.46
CA VAL A 88 -9.45 -8.68 -3.81
C VAL A 88 -8.14 -8.32 -4.50
N GLY A 89 -8.01 -7.09 -4.97
CA GLY A 89 -6.76 -6.56 -5.53
C GLY A 89 -5.69 -6.43 -4.45
N LEU A 90 -4.45 -6.80 -4.77
CA LEU A 90 -3.33 -6.80 -3.82
C LEU A 90 -2.46 -5.58 -4.06
N VAL A 91 -2.28 -4.75 -3.02
CA VAL A 91 -1.38 -3.59 -3.05
C VAL A 91 -0.21 -3.84 -2.12
N GLN A 92 0.98 -3.91 -2.68
CA GLN A 92 2.20 -4.12 -1.92
C GLN A 92 2.60 -2.84 -1.18
N MET A 93 2.76 -2.94 0.14
CA MET A 93 3.42 -1.89 0.91
C MET A 93 4.95 -1.99 0.76
N PRO A 94 5.70 -0.88 0.80
CA PRO A 94 7.15 -0.93 0.75
C PRO A 94 7.72 -1.66 1.96
N CYS A 95 8.78 -2.45 1.76
CA CYS A 95 9.54 -3.02 2.87
C CYS A 95 10.49 -1.96 3.43
N ILE A 96 10.11 -1.33 4.53
CA ILE A 96 10.94 -0.29 5.17
C ILE A 96 12.34 -0.82 5.56
N GLU A 97 12.43 -2.08 5.98
CA GLU A 97 13.71 -2.69 6.29
C GLU A 97 14.62 -2.74 5.07
N LEU A 98 14.10 -3.22 3.93
CA LEU A 98 14.83 -3.28 2.66
C LEU A 98 15.23 -1.88 2.18
N TYR A 99 14.31 -0.92 2.23
CA TYR A 99 14.56 0.44 1.76
C TYR A 99 15.52 1.25 2.64
N CYS A 100 15.57 0.96 3.94
CA CYS A 100 16.52 1.62 4.85
C CYS A 100 17.86 0.94 4.92
N LEU A 101 17.92 -0.41 4.86
CA LEU A 101 19.08 -1.18 5.27
C LEU A 101 19.58 -2.18 4.20
N GLY A 102 18.85 -2.38 3.12
CA GLY A 102 19.18 -3.36 2.08
C GLY A 102 18.80 -4.80 2.43
N LEU A 103 19.10 -5.74 1.52
CA LEU A 103 18.74 -7.16 1.70
C LEU A 103 19.57 -7.86 2.79
N GLY A 104 20.84 -7.53 2.91
CA GLY A 104 21.75 -8.12 3.92
C GLY A 104 21.71 -7.46 5.30
N ARG A 105 20.57 -6.93 5.68
CA ARG A 105 20.39 -6.14 6.89
C ARG A 105 20.49 -6.93 8.18
N PHE A 106 21.09 -6.27 9.19
CA PHE A 106 21.11 -6.65 10.59
C PHE A 106 20.61 -5.46 11.44
N ASP A 107 20.32 -5.67 12.71
CA ASP A 107 19.90 -4.63 13.66
C ASP A 107 18.79 -3.70 13.12
N VAL A 108 17.80 -4.31 12.55
CA VAL A 108 16.78 -3.68 11.72
C VAL A 108 16.13 -2.49 12.41
N ARG A 109 15.76 -2.65 13.69
CA ARG A 109 15.02 -1.61 14.41
C ARG A 109 15.87 -0.37 14.65
N VAL A 110 17.11 -0.54 15.08
CA VAL A 110 18.05 0.56 15.33
C VAL A 110 18.28 1.38 14.06
N GLY A 111 18.47 0.71 12.92
CA GLY A 111 18.65 1.38 11.64
C GLY A 111 17.42 2.16 11.19
N MET A 112 16.22 1.61 11.36
CA MET A 112 14.96 2.28 11.01
C MET A 112 14.65 3.48 11.93
N GLU A 113 15.02 3.41 13.20
CA GLU A 113 14.79 4.46 14.18
C GLU A 113 15.90 5.52 14.21
N SER A 114 16.99 5.33 13.45
CA SER A 114 18.03 6.36 13.25
C SER A 114 17.45 7.60 12.54
N PRO A 115 18.09 8.77 12.64
CA PRO A 115 17.62 9.98 11.94
C PRO A 115 17.43 9.76 10.44
N ALA A 116 18.36 9.07 9.77
CA ALA A 116 18.28 8.75 8.36
C ALA A 116 17.16 7.75 8.04
N GLY A 117 17.00 6.73 8.88
CA GLY A 117 15.92 5.75 8.78
C GLY A 117 14.55 6.40 8.93
N ARG A 118 14.38 7.27 9.93
CA ARG A 118 13.12 8.01 10.16
C ARG A 118 12.76 8.92 8.99
N GLN A 119 13.73 9.65 8.43
CA GLN A 119 13.47 10.50 7.26
C GLN A 119 13.00 9.68 6.06
N ARG A 120 13.58 8.49 5.84
CA ARG A 120 13.16 7.60 4.76
C ARG A 120 11.80 6.98 5.04
N LEU A 121 11.54 6.60 6.28
CA LEU A 121 10.25 6.09 6.74
C LEU A 121 9.12 7.09 6.49
N GLU A 122 9.31 8.35 6.83
CA GLU A 122 8.32 9.42 6.62
C GLU A 122 7.94 9.56 5.15
N ARG A 123 8.91 9.58 4.24
CA ARG A 123 8.66 9.65 2.79
C ARG A 123 7.83 8.46 2.29
N LEU A 124 8.19 7.24 2.72
CA LEU A 124 7.47 6.03 2.34
C LEU A 124 6.04 6.01 2.90
N ILE A 125 5.83 6.57 4.09
CA ILE A 125 4.49 6.72 4.67
C ILE A 125 3.68 7.74 3.86
N ASP A 126 4.27 8.87 3.46
CA ASP A 126 3.58 9.87 2.64
C ASP A 126 3.11 9.25 1.31
N ASP A 127 3.97 8.53 0.62
CA ASP A 127 3.62 7.82 -0.62
C ASP A 127 2.53 6.77 -0.40
N GLN A 128 2.58 6.06 0.74
CA GLN A 128 1.60 5.04 1.08
C GLN A 128 0.23 5.65 1.39
N ILE A 129 0.19 6.73 2.14
CA ILE A 129 -1.05 7.48 2.44
C ILE A 129 -1.64 8.06 1.16
N PHE A 130 -0.82 8.68 0.31
CA PHE A 130 -1.26 9.16 -0.99
C PHE A 130 -1.92 8.03 -1.81
N THR A 131 -1.29 6.87 -1.87
CA THR A 131 -1.84 5.71 -2.59
C THR A 131 -3.20 5.28 -2.01
N MET A 132 -3.34 5.24 -0.68
CA MET A 132 -4.61 4.91 -0.03
C MET A 132 -5.69 5.95 -0.32
N GLN A 133 -5.36 7.24 -0.25
CA GLN A 133 -6.27 8.34 -0.57
C GLN A 133 -6.74 8.26 -2.02
N GLU A 134 -5.86 7.95 -2.98
CA GLU A 134 -6.21 7.77 -4.38
C GLU A 134 -7.21 6.62 -4.59
N TYR A 135 -6.99 5.46 -3.94
CA TYR A 135 -7.97 4.36 -4.00
C TYR A 135 -9.32 4.78 -3.43
N LEU A 136 -9.34 5.40 -2.25
CA LEU A 136 -10.59 5.87 -1.63
C LEU A 136 -11.28 6.96 -2.46
N PHE A 137 -10.51 7.93 -2.96
CA PHE A 137 -11.03 8.99 -3.82
C PHE A 137 -11.63 8.44 -5.12
N GLN A 138 -11.05 7.37 -5.67
CA GLN A 138 -11.61 6.67 -6.84
C GLN A 138 -12.78 5.74 -6.48
N GLY A 139 -13.21 5.68 -5.23
CA GLY A 139 -14.35 4.87 -4.78
C GLY A 139 -14.03 3.39 -4.60
N PHE A 140 -12.77 3.01 -4.43
CA PHE A 140 -12.41 1.63 -4.07
C PHE A 140 -12.64 1.39 -2.57
N GLU A 141 -13.04 0.17 -2.21
CA GLU A 141 -13.01 -0.29 -0.83
C GLU A 141 -11.60 -0.76 -0.49
N ILE A 142 -11.00 -0.16 0.55
CA ILE A 142 -9.79 -0.71 1.16
C ILE A 142 -10.23 -1.66 2.27
N VAL A 143 -10.13 -2.97 2.02
CA VAL A 143 -10.53 -4.03 2.97
C VAL A 143 -9.73 -3.93 4.26
N GLY A 144 -8.47 -3.55 4.17
CA GLY A 144 -7.60 -3.30 5.30
C GLY A 144 -6.11 -3.36 4.96
N ILE A 145 -5.31 -3.37 6.00
CA ILE A 145 -3.85 -3.46 5.96
C ILE A 145 -3.43 -4.73 6.70
N LEU A 146 -2.64 -5.58 6.05
CA LEU A 146 -2.08 -6.79 6.64
C LEU A 146 -0.59 -6.59 6.95
N GLY A 147 -0.26 -6.55 8.24
CA GLY A 147 1.10 -6.47 8.75
C GLY A 147 1.63 -7.85 9.16
N LYS A 148 2.93 -8.11 8.96
CA LYS A 148 3.58 -9.36 9.37
C LYS A 148 3.84 -9.36 10.87
N GLN A 149 3.15 -10.24 11.63
CA GLN A 149 3.38 -10.41 13.07
C GLN A 149 4.84 -10.79 13.38
N GLY A 150 5.31 -10.32 14.50
CA GLY A 150 6.69 -10.53 14.94
C GLY A 150 7.73 -9.64 14.25
N SER A 151 7.45 -9.06 13.08
CA SER A 151 8.41 -8.20 12.38
C SER A 151 8.72 -6.93 13.17
N PRO A 152 10.01 -6.53 13.28
CA PRO A 152 10.40 -5.25 13.88
C PRO A 152 9.87 -4.04 13.11
N ALA A 153 9.51 -4.20 11.83
CA ALA A 153 8.88 -3.18 11.00
C ALA A 153 7.36 -3.31 10.96
N CYS A 154 6.84 -4.47 10.58
CA CYS A 154 5.44 -4.68 10.20
C CYS A 154 4.57 -5.37 11.26
N GLY A 155 5.10 -5.65 12.46
CA GLY A 155 4.35 -6.23 13.56
C GLY A 155 3.16 -5.36 13.98
N VAL A 156 1.98 -5.97 14.19
CA VAL A 156 0.75 -5.23 14.51
C VAL A 156 0.45 -5.26 16.00
N THR A 157 0.55 -6.43 16.63
CA THR A 157 0.38 -6.63 18.08
C THR A 157 1.60 -7.29 18.70
N ARG A 158 2.43 -7.98 17.91
CA ARG A 158 3.70 -8.59 18.31
C ARG A 158 4.82 -8.08 17.43
N THR A 159 5.97 -7.76 18.02
CA THR A 159 7.15 -7.23 17.33
C THR A 159 8.42 -7.82 17.91
N TRP A 160 9.50 -7.83 17.13
CA TRP A 160 10.83 -8.19 17.59
C TRP A 160 11.54 -6.93 18.11
N LEU A 161 11.94 -6.95 19.39
CA LEU A 161 12.66 -5.87 20.04
C LEU A 161 13.60 -6.48 21.10
N ASP A 162 14.82 -5.96 21.20
CA ASP A 162 15.84 -6.41 22.15
C ASP A 162 16.10 -7.93 22.08
N ASN A 163 16.16 -8.47 20.86
CA ASN A 163 16.35 -9.89 20.56
C ASN A 163 15.25 -10.81 21.12
N LEU A 164 14.08 -10.26 21.42
CA LEU A 164 12.93 -11.00 21.89
C LEU A 164 11.67 -10.61 21.10
N GLN A 165 10.82 -11.59 20.88
CA GLN A 165 9.45 -11.32 20.43
C GLN A 165 8.62 -10.91 21.65
N GLN A 166 7.96 -9.77 21.55
CA GLN A 166 7.14 -9.22 22.62
C GLN A 166 5.93 -8.48 22.07
N ASP A 167 4.98 -8.18 22.93
CA ASP A 167 3.82 -7.37 22.60
C ASP A 167 4.26 -5.96 22.17
N GLY A 168 3.66 -5.46 21.12
CA GLY A 168 3.97 -4.14 20.58
C GLY A 168 3.86 -4.05 19.07
N GLN A 169 4.22 -2.89 18.55
CA GLN A 169 4.13 -2.58 17.13
C GLN A 169 5.51 -2.44 16.50
N GLY A 170 5.63 -2.92 15.30
CA GLY A 170 6.76 -2.60 14.43
C GLY A 170 6.77 -1.13 14.02
N VAL A 171 7.95 -0.63 13.68
CA VAL A 171 8.18 0.80 13.40
C VAL A 171 7.27 1.33 12.29
N TRP A 172 7.14 0.58 11.19
CA TRP A 172 6.28 0.93 10.06
C TRP A 172 4.80 1.03 10.47
N ILE A 173 4.27 -0.02 11.10
CA ILE A 173 2.86 -0.06 11.50
C ILE A 173 2.53 1.02 12.51
N ARG A 174 3.42 1.26 13.47
CA ARG A 174 3.25 2.31 14.48
C ARG A 174 3.10 3.70 13.84
N GLU A 175 4.01 4.05 12.94
CA GLU A 175 4.00 5.38 12.32
C GLU A 175 2.90 5.50 11.25
N LEU A 176 2.63 4.43 10.51
CA LEU A 176 1.51 4.39 9.56
C LEU A 176 0.15 4.60 10.27
N LYS A 177 -0.09 3.91 11.40
CA LYS A 177 -1.32 4.11 12.19
C LYS A 177 -1.48 5.53 12.69
N LYS A 178 -0.40 6.17 13.16
CA LYS A 178 -0.43 7.58 13.56
C LYS A 178 -0.85 8.48 12.39
N ARG A 179 -0.32 8.22 11.20
CA ARG A 179 -0.63 8.99 10.01
C ARG A 179 -2.08 8.73 9.55
N LEU A 180 -2.56 7.50 9.56
CA LEU A 180 -3.97 7.18 9.26
C LEU A 180 -4.93 7.97 10.15
N ILE A 181 -4.67 8.01 11.47
CA ILE A 181 -5.47 8.82 12.42
C ILE A 181 -5.42 10.30 12.06
N LYS A 182 -4.23 10.84 11.79
CA LYS A 182 -4.04 12.25 11.42
C LYS A 182 -4.81 12.64 10.17
N GLU A 183 -4.85 11.76 9.18
CA GLU A 183 -5.54 11.97 7.89
C GLU A 183 -7.02 11.55 7.92
N ASN A 184 -7.57 11.17 9.09
CA ASN A 184 -8.94 10.65 9.27
C ASN A 184 -9.27 9.45 8.37
N LEU A 185 -8.31 8.57 8.14
CA LEU A 185 -8.49 7.36 7.36
C LEU A 185 -8.78 6.17 8.28
N ASP A 186 -10.05 5.73 8.32
CA ASP A 186 -10.47 4.56 9.10
C ASP A 186 -10.20 3.26 8.31
N ILE A 187 -8.93 2.90 8.21
CA ILE A 187 -8.49 1.67 7.55
C ILE A 187 -8.04 0.67 8.61
N PRO A 188 -8.70 -0.49 8.72
CA PRO A 188 -8.37 -1.48 9.74
C PRO A 188 -7.04 -2.17 9.45
N VAL A 189 -6.29 -2.46 10.51
CA VAL A 189 -4.97 -3.10 10.44
C VAL A 189 -5.00 -4.43 11.19
N HIS A 190 -4.63 -5.51 10.52
CA HIS A 190 -4.58 -6.86 11.08
C HIS A 190 -3.18 -7.46 10.96
N GLY A 191 -2.78 -8.24 11.97
CA GLY A 191 -1.48 -8.89 12.02
C GLY A 191 -1.56 -10.33 11.53
N VAL A 192 -0.76 -10.66 10.53
CA VAL A 192 -0.70 -12.01 9.94
C VAL A 192 0.49 -12.76 10.51
N ALA A 193 0.23 -13.93 11.11
CA ALA A 193 1.25 -14.89 11.50
C ALA A 193 1.32 -16.03 10.48
N ASP A 194 2.51 -16.54 10.19
CA ASP A 194 2.71 -17.55 9.15
C ASP A 194 2.01 -18.87 9.48
N TYR A 195 1.83 -19.16 10.77
CA TYR A 195 1.27 -20.42 11.29
C TYR A 195 -0.12 -20.30 11.90
N GLU A 196 -0.69 -19.08 11.97
CA GLU A 196 -2.01 -18.80 12.55
C GLU A 196 -2.95 -18.24 11.46
N GLN A 197 -3.12 -19.00 10.38
CA GLN A 197 -3.85 -18.52 9.18
C GLN A 197 -5.36 -18.38 9.43
N ASP A 198 -5.93 -19.22 10.27
CA ASP A 198 -7.38 -19.26 10.51
C ASP A 198 -7.90 -17.93 11.08
N ASP A 199 -7.14 -17.27 11.96
CA ASP A 199 -7.48 -15.95 12.50
C ASP A 199 -7.54 -14.90 11.39
N THR A 200 -6.56 -14.89 10.49
CA THR A 200 -6.52 -13.97 9.35
C THR A 200 -7.66 -14.22 8.37
N ILE A 201 -7.94 -15.50 8.07
CA ILE A 201 -9.05 -15.88 7.17
C ILE A 201 -10.39 -15.45 7.78
N HIS A 202 -10.61 -15.73 9.06
CA HIS A 202 -11.81 -15.33 9.76
C HIS A 202 -12.00 -13.80 9.74
N TRP A 203 -10.94 -13.04 10.04
CA TRP A 203 -10.94 -11.58 9.97
C TRP A 203 -11.31 -11.06 8.58
N LEU A 204 -10.78 -11.68 7.53
CA LEU A 204 -11.09 -11.34 6.14
C LEU A 204 -12.54 -11.68 5.79
N GLU A 205 -13.04 -12.84 6.22
CA GLU A 205 -14.42 -13.26 5.98
C GLU A 205 -15.43 -12.27 6.56
N GLU A 206 -15.21 -11.82 7.79
CA GLU A 206 -16.09 -10.83 8.43
C GLU A 206 -16.16 -9.52 7.62
N ARG A 207 -15.05 -9.08 7.03
CA ARG A 207 -14.98 -7.85 6.24
C ARG A 207 -15.55 -8.01 4.83
N LEU A 208 -15.39 -9.17 4.24
CA LEU A 208 -15.85 -9.45 2.89
C LEU A 208 -17.31 -9.93 2.82
N LYS A 209 -17.98 -10.13 3.96
CA LYS A 209 -19.40 -10.56 4.00
C LYS A 209 -20.35 -9.57 3.34
N LYS A 210 -20.09 -8.28 3.47
CA LYS A 210 -20.96 -7.26 2.86
C LYS A 210 -20.66 -7.17 1.36
N PRO A 211 -21.66 -7.25 0.50
CA PRO A 211 -21.45 -6.98 -0.92
C PRO A 211 -21.00 -5.53 -1.07
N TYR A 212 -19.90 -5.32 -1.78
CA TYR A 212 -19.46 -4.00 -2.16
C TYR A 212 -20.38 -3.46 -3.27
N ASP A 213 -21.11 -2.40 -2.97
CA ASP A 213 -21.97 -1.75 -3.98
C ASP A 213 -21.18 -0.68 -4.72
N LYS A 214 -20.72 -1.02 -5.89
CA LYS A 214 -19.96 -0.13 -6.79
C LYS A 214 -20.73 1.15 -7.16
N ARG A 215 -22.07 1.19 -6.94
CA ARG A 215 -22.94 2.29 -7.35
C ARG A 215 -23.07 3.39 -6.27
N LEU A 216 -22.60 3.15 -5.06
CA LEU A 216 -22.85 4.04 -3.91
C LEU A 216 -21.81 5.18 -3.76
N PHE A 217 -20.80 5.26 -4.60
CA PHE A 217 -19.80 6.32 -4.50
C PHE A 217 -20.15 7.52 -5.37
N THR A 218 -21.07 8.35 -4.88
CA THR A 218 -21.12 9.76 -5.23
C THR A 218 -20.14 10.49 -4.34
N VAL A 219 -19.07 11.04 -4.90
CA VAL A 219 -18.24 12.02 -4.19
C VAL A 219 -19.13 13.24 -3.94
N SER A 220 -19.51 13.45 -2.69
CA SER A 220 -20.01 14.77 -2.29
C SER A 220 -18.81 15.73 -2.35
N ALA A 221 -18.94 16.72 -3.24
CA ALA A 221 -17.99 17.82 -3.39
C ALA A 221 -17.82 18.60 -2.09
#